data_78c234d9100fa6c7779cdb6b238ed219
#
_entry.id   78c234d9100fa6c7779cdb6b238ed219
#
_cell.length_a   1.000
_cell.length_b   1.000
_cell.length_c   1.000
_cell.angle_alpha   90.00
_cell.angle_beta   90.00
_cell.angle_gamma   90.00
#
_symmetry.space_group_name_H-M   'P 1'
#
loop_
_entity.id
_entity.type
_entity.pdbx_description
1 polymer ?
#
loop_
_entity_poly.entity_id
_entity_poly.type
_entity_poly.pdbx_seq_one_letter_code
_entity_poly.pdbx_strand_id
1 'polypeptide(L)'
;MKRGLTFTVIAQAQSLNYGEGIGNISELKKLSRDDGNIYTFASRQCLRYDIVRLAAELFNWNLQVVDKEKGTIQFKDNISIRESEEMDLFGYMKTNKKDEKDKKGGSLTREATVRLSNAISLEPYRSDMDFLNNKGFADRIGEHPNLANIEQHLSYYTYTVTIDLSKIGKDGDIELDNKEKCRRVVEFLEIIKVLNRNIRGRQENLSPLF
;
A
#
# COMPACT_ATOMS: atom_id res chain seq x y z
N MET A 1 11.84 24.32 13.96
CA MET A 1 12.76 23.17 13.80
C MET A 1 12.01 22.08 13.03
N LYS A 2 12.54 21.64 11.88
CA LYS A 2 11.93 20.50 11.15
C LYS A 2 12.16 19.22 11.97
N ARG A 3 11.11 18.46 12.24
CA ARG A 3 11.18 17.21 12.99
C ARG A 3 10.76 16.08 12.05
N GLY A 4 11.55 15.03 11.97
CA GLY A 4 11.28 13.84 11.19
C GLY A 4 11.52 12.58 12.00
N LEU A 5 10.83 11.49 11.62
CA LEU A 5 11.05 10.15 12.12
C LEU A 5 11.32 9.25 10.91
N THR A 6 12.42 8.50 10.95
CA THR A 6 12.72 7.49 9.93
C THR A 6 13.11 6.19 10.62
N PHE A 7 12.53 5.10 10.15
CA PHE A 7 12.86 3.75 10.62
C PHE A 7 12.72 2.75 9.48
N THR A 8 13.46 1.65 9.61
CA THR A 8 13.41 0.54 8.66
C THR A 8 12.83 -0.68 9.36
N VAL A 9 11.91 -1.36 8.68
CA VAL A 9 11.27 -2.59 9.13
C VAL A 9 11.87 -3.76 8.37
N ILE A 10 12.12 -4.86 9.07
CA ILE A 10 12.42 -6.16 8.50
C ILE A 10 11.30 -7.10 8.93
N ALA A 11 10.71 -7.80 7.97
CA ALA A 11 9.65 -8.78 8.18
C ALA A 11 9.97 -10.05 7.37
N GLN A 12 9.55 -11.21 7.85
CA GLN A 12 9.60 -12.45 7.08
C GLN A 12 8.23 -12.69 6.45
N ALA A 13 8.21 -12.93 5.14
CA ALA A 13 6.98 -13.15 4.41
C ALA A 13 7.21 -14.00 3.16
N GLN A 14 6.12 -14.54 2.62
CA GLN A 14 6.13 -15.35 1.42
C GLN A 14 5.27 -14.71 0.33
N SER A 15 5.90 -14.35 -0.81
CA SER A 15 5.16 -14.00 -2.04
C SER A 15 4.16 -12.84 -1.90
N LEU A 16 4.67 -11.66 -1.54
CA LEU A 16 3.87 -10.50 -1.11
C LEU A 16 3.04 -9.81 -2.20
N ASN A 17 3.51 -9.76 -3.46
CA ASN A 17 2.87 -8.93 -4.46
C ASN A 17 3.04 -9.52 -5.86
N TYR A 18 1.92 -9.96 -6.45
CA TYR A 18 1.88 -10.46 -7.81
C TYR A 18 1.70 -9.30 -8.80
N GLY A 19 2.30 -9.44 -9.98
CA GLY A 19 2.09 -8.60 -11.14
C GLY A 19 0.96 -9.12 -12.04
N GLU A 20 1.05 -8.80 -13.30
CA GLU A 20 0.22 -9.41 -14.33
C GLU A 20 0.67 -10.84 -14.57
N GLY A 21 -0.29 -11.77 -14.70
CA GLY A 21 0.01 -13.15 -15.01
C GLY A 21 0.16 -13.37 -16.53
N ILE A 22 0.89 -14.41 -16.91
CA ILE A 22 1.00 -14.88 -18.29
C ILE A 22 0.29 -16.23 -18.38
N GLY A 23 -0.84 -16.29 -19.09
CA GLY A 23 -1.67 -17.48 -19.16
C GLY A 23 -2.18 -17.91 -17.78
N ASN A 24 -1.84 -19.13 -17.33
CA ASN A 24 -2.19 -19.66 -16.02
C ASN A 24 -1.08 -19.47 -14.96
N ILE A 25 -0.05 -18.65 -15.26
CA ILE A 25 1.06 -18.36 -14.36
C ILE A 25 0.84 -17.00 -13.70
N SER A 26 0.88 -16.96 -12.39
CA SER A 26 0.88 -15.72 -11.61
C SER A 26 2.30 -15.38 -11.18
N GLU A 27 2.84 -14.29 -11.73
CA GLU A 27 4.21 -13.86 -11.49
C GLU A 27 4.30 -12.86 -10.34
N LEU A 28 5.33 -12.99 -9.50
CA LEU A 28 5.67 -12.00 -8.50
C LEU A 28 6.24 -10.73 -9.14
N LYS A 29 6.03 -9.58 -8.52
CA LYS A 29 6.75 -8.37 -8.89
C LYS A 29 8.22 -8.50 -8.55
N LYS A 30 9.05 -8.28 -9.55
CA LYS A 30 10.51 -8.47 -9.49
C LYS A 30 11.23 -7.20 -9.95
N LEU A 31 12.43 -7.00 -9.44
CA LEU A 31 13.39 -6.02 -9.90
C LEU A 31 14.79 -6.64 -9.98
N SER A 32 15.59 -6.18 -10.91
CA SER A 32 16.99 -6.55 -11.02
C SER A 32 17.87 -5.55 -10.28
N ARG A 33 18.97 -6.01 -9.69
CA ARG A 33 20.02 -5.17 -9.12
C ARG A 33 21.30 -5.34 -9.89
N ASP A 34 22.27 -4.44 -9.65
CA ASP A 34 23.58 -4.44 -10.33
C ASP A 34 24.46 -5.64 -9.99
N ASP A 35 24.11 -6.41 -8.96
CA ASP A 35 24.73 -7.71 -8.66
C ASP A 35 24.33 -8.83 -9.64
N GLY A 36 23.47 -8.53 -10.63
CA GLY A 36 22.94 -9.47 -11.59
C GLY A 36 21.81 -10.36 -11.08
N ASN A 37 21.42 -10.23 -9.81
CA ASN A 37 20.34 -10.99 -9.21
C ASN A 37 18.98 -10.31 -9.37
N ILE A 38 17.92 -11.12 -9.26
CA ILE A 38 16.52 -10.69 -9.26
C ILE A 38 16.01 -10.77 -7.83
N TYR A 39 15.25 -9.76 -7.42
CA TYR A 39 14.63 -9.65 -6.10
C TYR A 39 13.13 -9.45 -6.26
N THR A 40 12.35 -10.08 -5.40
CA THR A 40 10.91 -9.81 -5.34
C THR A 40 10.61 -8.59 -4.47
N PHE A 41 9.49 -7.93 -4.73
CA PHE A 41 9.10 -6.80 -3.91
C PHE A 41 7.58 -6.62 -3.79
N ALA A 42 7.16 -6.07 -2.66
CA ALA A 42 5.85 -5.45 -2.53
C ALA A 42 5.98 -3.95 -2.78
N SER A 43 5.15 -3.41 -3.67
CA SER A 43 5.20 -1.99 -3.98
C SER A 43 4.73 -1.13 -2.80
N ARG A 44 5.21 0.11 -2.71
CA ARG A 44 4.74 1.08 -1.72
C ARG A 44 3.22 1.27 -1.75
N GLN A 45 2.60 1.16 -2.93
CA GLN A 45 1.14 1.23 -3.07
C GLN A 45 0.45 0.03 -2.42
N CYS A 46 1.06 -1.15 -2.54
CA CYS A 46 0.62 -2.36 -1.86
C CYS A 46 0.68 -2.17 -0.32
N LEU A 47 1.80 -1.67 0.21
CA LEU A 47 1.93 -1.38 1.65
C LEU A 47 0.92 -0.32 2.10
N ARG A 48 0.75 0.78 1.35
CA ARG A 48 -0.25 1.80 1.66
C ARG A 48 -1.66 1.22 1.72
N TYR A 49 -2.02 0.36 0.77
CA TYR A 49 -3.33 -0.29 0.76
C TYR A 49 -3.58 -1.07 2.06
N ASP A 50 -2.61 -1.90 2.48
CA ASP A 50 -2.75 -2.70 3.70
C ASP A 50 -2.77 -1.83 4.96
N ILE A 51 -1.98 -0.75 5.00
CA ILE A 51 -2.01 0.24 6.09
C ILE A 51 -3.39 0.89 6.19
N VAL A 52 -3.96 1.37 5.09
CA VAL A 52 -5.27 2.05 5.07
C VAL A 52 -6.39 1.07 5.41
N ARG A 53 -6.32 -0.18 4.96
CA ARG A 53 -7.25 -1.25 5.34
C ARG A 53 -7.25 -1.46 6.86
N LEU A 54 -6.08 -1.68 7.46
CA LEU A 54 -5.95 -1.87 8.91
C LEU A 54 -6.36 -0.63 9.70
N ALA A 55 -6.08 0.56 9.18
CA ALA A 55 -6.49 1.81 9.79
C ALA A 55 -8.02 1.93 9.89
N ALA A 56 -8.73 1.51 8.85
CA ALA A 56 -10.19 1.46 8.88
C ALA A 56 -10.72 0.39 9.85
N GLU A 57 -10.08 -0.80 9.87
CA GLU A 57 -10.48 -1.91 10.74
C GLU A 57 -10.23 -1.61 12.23
N LEU A 58 -9.08 -1.02 12.57
CA LEU A 58 -8.64 -0.83 13.95
C LEU A 58 -9.04 0.53 14.56
N PHE A 59 -9.05 1.57 13.72
CA PHE A 59 -9.20 2.96 14.17
C PHE A 59 -10.36 3.70 13.50
N ASN A 60 -11.15 3.01 12.68
CA ASN A 60 -12.31 3.57 11.97
C ASN A 60 -11.97 4.76 11.05
N TRP A 61 -10.81 4.74 10.38
CA TRP A 61 -10.51 5.76 9.39
C TRP A 61 -11.59 5.81 8.31
N ASN A 62 -11.98 7.03 7.93
CA ASN A 62 -13.03 7.22 6.93
C ASN A 62 -12.52 6.91 5.52
N LEU A 63 -12.97 5.81 4.94
CA LEU A 63 -12.66 5.42 3.56
C LEU A 63 -13.70 5.92 2.53
N GLN A 64 -14.81 6.52 2.96
CA GLN A 64 -15.86 7.04 2.08
C GLN A 64 -15.53 8.44 1.52
N VAL A 65 -14.25 8.68 1.27
CA VAL A 65 -13.67 9.97 0.90
C VAL A 65 -13.33 10.09 -0.59
N VAL A 66 -13.59 9.04 -1.38
CA VAL A 66 -13.27 9.00 -2.82
C VAL A 66 -14.52 8.95 -3.68
N ASP A 67 -14.43 9.47 -4.90
CA ASP A 67 -15.47 9.38 -5.93
C ASP A 67 -14.88 9.31 -7.34
N LYS A 68 -15.77 9.26 -8.34
CA LYS A 68 -15.45 9.30 -9.77
C LYS A 68 -16.25 10.37 -10.52
N GLU A 69 -16.72 11.42 -9.86
CA GLU A 69 -17.60 12.41 -10.48
C GLU A 69 -17.01 13.11 -11.71
N LYS A 70 -15.68 13.23 -11.76
CA LYS A 70 -14.95 13.90 -12.86
C LYS A 70 -14.30 12.92 -13.86
N GLY A 71 -14.75 11.65 -13.88
CA GLY A 71 -14.18 10.61 -14.76
C GLY A 71 -12.88 10.00 -14.24
N THR A 72 -12.23 10.59 -13.23
CA THR A 72 -11.03 10.09 -12.57
C THR A 72 -11.36 9.74 -11.12
N ILE A 73 -10.90 8.59 -10.65
CA ILE A 73 -11.04 8.21 -9.23
C ILE A 73 -10.09 9.08 -8.41
N GLN A 74 -10.65 9.89 -7.52
CA GLN A 74 -9.91 10.82 -6.66
C GLN A 74 -10.64 11.07 -5.35
N PHE A 75 -10.00 11.77 -4.42
CA PHE A 75 -10.70 12.24 -3.21
C PHE A 75 -11.77 13.27 -3.59
N LYS A 76 -12.92 13.20 -2.91
CA LYS A 76 -14.04 14.15 -3.07
C LYS A 76 -13.58 15.60 -2.85
N ASP A 77 -14.16 16.53 -3.61
CA ASP A 77 -13.76 17.93 -3.55
C ASP A 77 -14.02 18.56 -2.18
N ASN A 78 -15.14 18.20 -1.55
CA ASN A 78 -15.58 18.72 -0.24
C ASN A 78 -14.88 18.07 0.96
N ILE A 79 -13.95 17.15 0.74
CA ILE A 79 -13.19 16.48 1.81
C ILE A 79 -11.79 17.11 1.90
N SER A 80 -11.35 17.35 3.13
CA SER A 80 -10.02 17.88 3.45
C SER A 80 -9.26 16.92 4.40
N ILE A 81 -8.09 17.33 4.83
CA ILE A 81 -7.33 16.59 5.86
C ILE A 81 -8.03 16.55 7.22
N ARG A 82 -9.08 17.35 7.44
CA ARG A 82 -9.88 17.27 8.68
C ARG A 82 -10.66 15.98 8.76
N GLU A 83 -11.21 15.54 7.63
CA GLU A 83 -12.10 14.40 7.51
C GLU A 83 -11.40 13.11 7.07
N SER A 84 -10.10 13.21 6.66
CA SER A 84 -9.37 12.06 6.13
C SER A 84 -7.91 12.05 6.60
N GLU A 85 -7.59 11.08 7.44
CA GLU A 85 -6.24 10.78 7.86
C GLU A 85 -5.38 10.31 6.67
N GLU A 86 -5.98 9.58 5.74
CA GLU A 86 -5.28 9.11 4.54
C GLU A 86 -4.78 10.28 3.69
N MET A 87 -5.62 11.33 3.49
CA MET A 87 -5.19 12.54 2.77
C MET A 87 -4.04 13.25 3.48
N ASP A 88 -4.09 13.32 4.80
CA ASP A 88 -3.05 13.99 5.60
C ASP A 88 -1.73 13.23 5.55
N LEU A 89 -1.76 11.92 5.73
CA LEU A 89 -0.54 11.12 5.84
C LEU A 89 0.07 10.76 4.49
N PHE A 90 -0.75 10.40 3.50
CA PHE A 90 -0.25 9.92 2.21
C PHE A 90 -0.38 10.92 1.06
N GLY A 91 -0.89 12.11 1.36
CA GLY A 91 -1.06 13.16 0.36
C GLY A 91 -2.15 12.86 -0.67
N TYR A 92 -2.38 13.81 -1.55
CA TYR A 92 -3.40 13.69 -2.59
C TYR A 92 -3.07 14.52 -3.84
N MET A 93 -3.73 14.18 -4.93
CA MET A 93 -3.87 15.01 -6.10
C MET A 93 -5.36 15.03 -6.52
N LYS A 94 -5.95 16.21 -6.56
CA LYS A 94 -7.32 16.45 -7.04
C LYS A 94 -7.25 17.25 -8.33
N THR A 95 -7.95 16.81 -9.36
CA THR A 95 -8.08 17.53 -10.64
C THR A 95 -9.26 18.46 -10.56
N ASN A 96 -9.06 19.75 -10.77
CA ASN A 96 -10.15 20.71 -10.89
C ASN A 96 -10.76 20.65 -12.30
N LYS A 97 -12.09 20.80 -12.40
CA LYS A 97 -12.74 21.01 -13.70
C LYS A 97 -12.13 22.25 -14.37
N LYS A 98 -11.95 22.20 -15.71
CA LYS A 98 -11.64 23.39 -16.48
C LYS A 98 -12.80 24.36 -16.33
N ASP A 99 -12.57 25.52 -15.73
CA ASP A 99 -13.46 26.64 -15.95
C ASP A 99 -13.37 27.05 -17.42
N GLU A 100 -14.50 27.32 -18.06
CA GLU A 100 -14.56 27.71 -19.51
C GLU A 100 -13.70 28.94 -19.81
N LYS A 101 -13.30 29.72 -18.79
CA LYS A 101 -12.45 30.91 -18.90
C LYS A 101 -10.94 30.62 -18.76
N ASP A 102 -10.56 29.54 -18.10
CA ASP A 102 -9.15 29.16 -17.91
C ASP A 102 -8.82 27.90 -18.72
N LYS A 103 -8.09 28.08 -19.83
CA LYS A 103 -7.64 26.99 -20.73
C LYS A 103 -6.67 26.00 -20.08
N LYS A 104 -6.25 26.21 -18.83
CA LYS A 104 -5.39 25.30 -18.06
C LYS A 104 -6.18 24.71 -16.90
N GLY A 105 -6.49 23.42 -16.97
CA GLY A 105 -6.99 22.67 -15.82
C GLY A 105 -5.94 22.74 -14.70
N GLY A 106 -6.36 23.17 -13.50
CA GLY A 106 -5.52 23.16 -12.31
C GLY A 106 -5.58 21.82 -11.58
N SER A 107 -4.53 21.48 -10.86
CA SER A 107 -4.56 20.38 -9.90
C SER A 107 -4.21 20.90 -8.51
N LEU A 108 -5.00 20.50 -7.53
CA LEU A 108 -4.66 20.71 -6.12
C LEU A 108 -3.88 19.49 -5.63
N THR A 109 -2.67 19.70 -5.14
CA THR A 109 -1.79 18.62 -4.71
C THR A 109 -1.28 18.86 -3.30
N ARG A 110 -1.17 17.78 -2.54
CA ARG A 110 -0.50 17.74 -1.24
C ARG A 110 0.55 16.64 -1.24
N GLU A 111 1.75 16.96 -0.85
CA GLU A 111 2.81 15.96 -0.67
C GLU A 111 2.48 15.03 0.51
N ALA A 112 2.85 13.75 0.36
CA ALA A 112 2.79 12.78 1.44
C ALA A 112 3.68 13.20 2.61
N THR A 113 3.12 13.20 3.82
CA THR A 113 3.86 13.41 5.06
C THR A 113 4.48 12.11 5.58
N VAL A 114 3.87 10.97 5.25
CA VAL A 114 4.39 9.62 5.45
C VAL A 114 4.83 9.06 4.10
N ARG A 115 6.08 8.69 3.99
CA ARG A 115 6.68 8.12 2.77
C ARG A 115 7.16 6.71 3.03
N LEU A 116 6.82 5.80 2.13
CA LEU A 116 7.18 4.39 2.19
C LEU A 116 8.12 4.05 1.03
N SER A 117 9.14 3.24 1.28
CA SER A 117 9.84 2.53 0.22
C SER A 117 9.04 1.30 -0.25
N ASN A 118 9.45 0.65 -1.33
CA ASN A 118 9.00 -0.71 -1.59
C ASN A 118 9.56 -1.65 -0.51
N ALA A 119 8.83 -2.71 -0.18
CA ALA A 119 9.36 -3.82 0.61
C ALA A 119 10.08 -4.77 -0.34
N ILE A 120 11.41 -4.82 -0.26
CA ILE A 120 12.27 -5.60 -1.16
C ILE A 120 12.82 -6.80 -0.41
N SER A 121 12.84 -7.97 -1.05
CA SER A 121 13.45 -9.18 -0.49
C SER A 121 14.95 -8.97 -0.25
N LEU A 122 15.47 -9.55 0.84
CA LEU A 122 16.90 -9.51 1.16
C LEU A 122 17.66 -10.64 0.47
N GLU A 123 16.98 -11.75 0.17
CA GLU A 123 17.53 -12.86 -0.60
C GLU A 123 17.12 -12.74 -2.08
N PRO A 124 18.01 -13.13 -3.00
CA PRO A 124 17.69 -13.21 -4.41
C PRO A 124 16.58 -14.23 -4.68
N TYR A 125 15.68 -13.87 -5.59
CA TYR A 125 14.64 -14.77 -6.08
C TYR A 125 15.24 -15.89 -6.91
N ARG A 126 14.79 -17.11 -6.62
CA ARG A 126 14.98 -18.29 -7.47
C ARG A 126 13.60 -18.75 -7.93
N SER A 127 13.54 -19.29 -9.15
CA SER A 127 12.25 -19.65 -9.76
C SER A 127 11.64 -20.87 -9.08
N ASP A 128 10.86 -20.63 -8.04
CA ASP A 128 10.06 -21.64 -7.36
C ASP A 128 8.57 -21.46 -7.74
N MET A 129 7.92 -22.55 -8.11
CA MET A 129 6.54 -22.58 -8.57
C MET A 129 5.70 -23.50 -7.69
N ASP A 130 4.52 -23.05 -7.33
CA ASP A 130 3.49 -23.87 -6.69
C ASP A 130 2.40 -24.19 -7.71
N PHE A 131 2.16 -25.47 -7.92
CA PHE A 131 1.14 -25.97 -8.84
C PHE A 131 -0.17 -26.18 -8.10
N LEU A 132 -1.14 -25.36 -8.45
CA LEU A 132 -2.48 -25.41 -7.86
C LEU A 132 -3.47 -26.07 -8.80
N ASN A 133 -4.37 -26.90 -8.23
CA ASN A 133 -5.53 -27.42 -8.93
C ASN A 133 -6.74 -27.46 -7.99
N ASN A 134 -7.93 -27.47 -8.58
CA ASN A 134 -9.18 -27.57 -7.85
C ASN A 134 -9.81 -28.97 -7.96
N LYS A 135 -8.97 -30.02 -7.99
CA LYS A 135 -9.40 -31.42 -8.18
C LYS A 135 -10.57 -31.81 -7.28
N GLY A 136 -10.53 -31.44 -6.00
CA GLY A 136 -11.61 -31.77 -5.05
C GLY A 136 -12.98 -31.15 -5.40
N PHE A 137 -13.02 -30.03 -6.14
CA PHE A 137 -14.28 -29.50 -6.69
C PHE A 137 -14.67 -30.19 -8.00
N ALA A 138 -13.70 -30.39 -8.89
CA ALA A 138 -13.92 -31.05 -10.18
C ALA A 138 -14.50 -32.47 -10.00
N ASP A 139 -13.96 -33.24 -9.07
CA ASP A 139 -14.41 -34.62 -8.76
C ASP A 139 -15.88 -34.65 -8.28
N ARG A 140 -16.38 -33.59 -7.63
CA ARG A 140 -17.78 -33.52 -7.15
C ARG A 140 -18.81 -33.40 -8.29
N ILE A 141 -18.40 -32.93 -9.43
CA ILE A 141 -19.28 -32.70 -10.60
C ILE A 141 -18.84 -33.49 -11.84
N GLY A 142 -17.83 -34.36 -11.70
CA GLY A 142 -17.34 -35.22 -12.79
C GLY A 142 -16.60 -34.46 -13.89
N GLU A 143 -15.96 -33.32 -13.57
CA GLU A 143 -15.27 -32.46 -14.52
C GLU A 143 -13.74 -32.51 -14.37
N HIS A 144 -13.03 -31.92 -15.34
CA HIS A 144 -11.58 -31.77 -15.27
C HIS A 144 -11.20 -30.56 -14.37
N PRO A 145 -10.13 -30.67 -13.56
CA PRO A 145 -9.71 -29.58 -12.69
C PRO A 145 -9.10 -28.42 -13.49
N ASN A 146 -9.33 -27.19 -13.00
CA ASN A 146 -8.59 -26.03 -13.44
C ASN A 146 -7.19 -26.03 -12.83
N LEU A 147 -6.20 -25.63 -13.62
CA LEU A 147 -4.80 -25.62 -13.23
C LEU A 147 -4.27 -24.19 -13.17
N ALA A 148 -3.45 -23.89 -12.17
CA ALA A 148 -2.75 -22.62 -12.04
C ALA A 148 -1.34 -22.86 -11.49
N ASN A 149 -0.40 -22.01 -11.89
CA ASN A 149 0.96 -21.96 -11.35
C ASN A 149 1.18 -20.61 -10.68
N ILE A 150 1.74 -20.63 -9.49
CA ILE A 150 1.99 -19.43 -8.70
C ILE A 150 3.45 -19.40 -8.30
N GLU A 151 4.15 -18.33 -8.64
CA GLU A 151 5.51 -18.12 -8.15
C GLU A 151 5.52 -17.95 -6.63
N GLN A 152 6.51 -18.57 -6.00
CA GLN A 152 6.73 -18.55 -4.56
C GLN A 152 8.10 -17.96 -4.25
N HIS A 153 8.19 -17.19 -3.15
CA HIS A 153 9.46 -16.70 -2.63
C HIS A 153 9.34 -16.39 -1.14
N LEU A 154 9.79 -17.29 -0.31
CA LEU A 154 9.96 -17.03 1.11
C LEU A 154 11.27 -16.25 1.33
N SER A 155 11.19 -15.08 1.94
CA SER A 155 12.36 -14.22 2.19
C SER A 155 12.11 -13.29 3.38
N TYR A 156 13.19 -12.70 3.88
CA TYR A 156 13.10 -11.47 4.65
C TYR A 156 12.92 -10.31 3.69
N TYR A 157 11.98 -9.42 4.03
CA TYR A 157 11.70 -8.19 3.29
C TYR A 157 12.01 -6.99 4.14
N THR A 158 12.57 -5.96 3.52
CA THR A 158 12.86 -4.69 4.20
C THR A 158 12.18 -3.53 3.52
N TYR A 159 11.60 -2.62 4.32
CA TYR A 159 11.08 -1.35 3.85
C TYR A 159 11.34 -0.24 4.85
N THR A 160 11.43 0.99 4.35
CA THR A 160 11.69 2.18 5.17
C THR A 160 10.47 3.07 5.18
N VAL A 161 10.18 3.60 6.35
CA VAL A 161 9.14 4.60 6.62
C VAL A 161 9.83 5.90 7.02
N THR A 162 9.44 7.01 6.38
CA THR A 162 9.87 8.37 6.75
C THR A 162 8.66 9.24 6.98
N ILE A 163 8.60 9.92 8.12
CA ILE A 163 7.50 10.79 8.54
C ILE A 163 8.03 12.20 8.73
N ASP A 164 7.45 13.18 8.03
CA ASP A 164 7.67 14.60 8.29
C ASP A 164 6.67 15.09 9.34
N LEU A 165 7.04 14.96 10.62
CA LEU A 165 6.19 15.34 11.76
C LEU A 165 5.81 16.82 11.75
N SER A 166 6.57 17.68 11.06
CA SER A 166 6.28 19.13 10.99
C SER A 166 5.13 19.47 10.05
N LYS A 167 4.80 18.57 9.11
CA LYS A 167 3.74 18.74 8.10
C LYS A 167 2.43 18.02 8.46
N ILE A 168 2.42 17.12 9.44
CA ILE A 168 1.20 16.40 9.86
C ILE A 168 0.16 17.39 10.35
N GLY A 169 -1.07 17.24 9.84
CA GLY A 169 -2.21 18.07 10.21
C GLY A 169 -2.12 19.51 9.73
N LYS A 170 -1.30 19.80 8.69
CA LYS A 170 -1.19 21.13 8.09
C LYS A 170 -1.39 21.06 6.59
N ASP A 171 -2.35 21.82 6.05
CA ASP A 171 -2.62 21.87 4.62
C ASP A 171 -3.24 23.23 4.25
N GLY A 172 -2.46 24.10 3.60
CA GLY A 172 -2.86 25.50 3.37
C GLY A 172 -3.20 26.20 4.67
N ASP A 173 -4.43 26.70 4.77
CA ASP A 173 -4.97 27.39 5.96
C ASP A 173 -5.50 26.42 7.03
N ILE A 174 -5.49 25.10 6.75
CA ILE A 174 -5.95 24.09 7.70
C ILE A 174 -4.80 23.72 8.61
N GLU A 175 -5.01 23.88 9.92
CA GLU A 175 -4.14 23.33 10.95
C GLU A 175 -4.98 22.58 11.99
N LEU A 176 -4.63 21.32 12.21
CA LEU A 176 -5.23 20.48 13.24
C LEU A 176 -4.55 20.76 14.59
N ASP A 177 -5.26 20.49 15.68
CA ASP A 177 -4.67 20.60 17.00
C ASP A 177 -3.58 19.52 17.26
N ASN A 178 -2.77 19.74 18.28
CA ASN A 178 -1.65 18.86 18.59
C ASN A 178 -2.09 17.46 19.05
N LYS A 179 -3.28 17.34 19.66
CA LYS A 179 -3.82 16.07 20.11
C LYS A 179 -4.17 15.19 18.91
N GLU A 180 -4.83 15.78 17.91
CA GLU A 180 -5.20 15.10 16.66
C GLU A 180 -3.96 14.72 15.85
N LYS A 181 -2.96 15.60 15.72
CA LYS A 181 -1.67 15.28 15.06
C LYS A 181 -0.98 14.11 15.75
N CYS A 182 -0.95 14.09 17.08
CA CYS A 182 -0.36 13.01 17.85
C CYS A 182 -1.14 11.70 17.65
N ARG A 183 -2.48 11.73 17.71
CA ARG A 183 -3.34 10.57 17.46
C ARG A 183 -3.00 9.90 16.14
N ARG A 184 -2.94 10.66 15.04
CA ARG A 184 -2.64 10.14 13.69
C ARG A 184 -1.29 9.45 13.60
N VAL A 185 -0.26 10.03 14.23
CA VAL A 185 1.07 9.42 14.27
C VAL A 185 1.07 8.12 15.07
N VAL A 186 0.43 8.13 16.26
CA VAL A 186 0.34 6.95 17.13
C VAL A 186 -0.41 5.83 16.43
N GLU A 187 -1.59 6.10 15.88
CA GLU A 187 -2.37 5.11 15.12
C GLU A 187 -1.56 4.52 13.97
N PHE A 188 -0.87 5.35 13.19
CA PHE A 188 0.00 4.88 12.12
C PHE A 188 1.10 3.94 12.64
N LEU A 189 1.78 4.27 13.75
CA LEU A 189 2.81 3.42 14.33
C LEU A 189 2.23 2.11 14.89
N GLU A 190 1.05 2.14 15.51
CA GLU A 190 0.35 0.94 15.97
C GLU A 190 -0.04 0.03 14.80
N ILE A 191 -0.45 0.60 13.66
CA ILE A 191 -0.71 -0.17 12.44
C ILE A 191 0.56 -0.87 11.94
N ILE A 192 1.70 -0.18 11.92
CA ILE A 192 2.98 -0.78 11.50
C ILE A 192 3.35 -1.98 12.38
N LYS A 193 3.06 -1.93 13.68
CA LYS A 193 3.33 -3.04 14.63
C LYS A 193 2.56 -4.32 14.29
N VAL A 194 1.43 -4.23 13.61
CA VAL A 194 0.55 -5.36 13.26
C VAL A 194 0.31 -5.48 11.76
N LEU A 195 1.12 -4.78 10.96
CA LEU A 195 0.93 -4.74 9.51
C LEU A 195 0.98 -6.15 8.93
N ASN A 196 -0.05 -6.48 8.19
CA ASN A 196 -0.20 -7.76 7.51
C ASN A 196 -0.87 -7.59 6.15
N ARG A 197 -0.71 -8.58 5.31
CA ARG A 197 -1.31 -8.63 3.98
C ARG A 197 -2.09 -9.91 3.78
N ASN A 198 -3.37 -9.78 3.44
CA ASN A 198 -4.19 -10.89 3.01
C ASN A 198 -3.98 -11.10 1.50
N ILE A 199 -3.47 -12.26 1.11
CA ILE A 199 -3.18 -12.56 -0.29
C ILE A 199 -3.38 -14.06 -0.58
N ARG A 200 -4.22 -14.39 -1.57
CA ARG A 200 -4.44 -15.76 -2.07
C ARG A 200 -4.71 -16.80 -0.96
N GLY A 201 -5.59 -16.44 0.00
CA GLY A 201 -5.97 -17.31 1.10
C GLY A 201 -4.94 -17.42 2.23
N ARG A 202 -3.86 -16.61 2.20
CA ARG A 202 -2.84 -16.53 3.26
C ARG A 202 -2.83 -15.14 3.87
N GLN A 203 -2.33 -15.06 5.09
CA GLN A 203 -1.99 -13.80 5.71
C GLN A 203 -0.47 -13.73 5.91
N GLU A 204 0.15 -12.77 5.24
CA GLU A 204 1.59 -12.54 5.30
C GLU A 204 1.91 -11.43 6.29
N ASN A 205 2.95 -11.64 7.08
CA ASN A 205 3.40 -10.66 8.06
C ASN A 205 4.29 -9.60 7.42
N LEU A 206 3.99 -8.34 7.69
CA LEU A 206 4.78 -7.17 7.29
C LEU A 206 5.15 -6.29 8.49
N SER A 207 4.79 -6.73 9.71
CA SER A 207 5.18 -6.07 10.96
C SER A 207 6.65 -6.34 11.30
N PRO A 208 7.28 -5.50 12.14
CA PRO A 208 8.64 -5.72 12.61
C PRO A 208 8.81 -7.10 13.27
N LEU A 209 9.92 -7.77 12.99
CA LEU A 209 10.27 -9.05 13.64
C LEU A 209 10.65 -8.91 15.12
N PHE A 210 11.08 -7.72 15.53
CA PHE A 210 11.57 -7.41 16.88
C PHE A 210 10.99 -6.10 17.39
#